data_adb1703042fa2c053e178c5a31456085
#
_entry.id   adb1703042fa2c053e178c5a31456085
#
_cell.length_a   1.000
_cell.length_b   1.000
_cell.length_c   1.000
_cell.angle_alpha   90.00
_cell.angle_beta   90.00
_cell.angle_gamma   90.00
#
_symmetry.space_group_name_H-M   'P 1'
#
loop_
_entity.id
_entity.type
_entity.pdbx_description
1 polymer ?
#
loop_
_entity_poly.entity_id
_entity_poly.type
_entity_poly.pdbx_seq_one_letter_code
_entity_poly.pdbx_strand_id
1 'polypeptide(L)'
;MQNRLHCISIFLLSVFSVLVTTAQAAPDSKHVAITQIVEHPALDAVRKGVKDVLSEAGWTEGDNLKWDYQSAQGATSTASQIAKKFAGDNPDIIVAIATPSAQAVVSSARQTNIVFSAVTDPVGAKLVKAWDQPSKNVTGVSDLTPINLHLEFIKEVMPEAKSLGVIYNPG
;
A
#
# COMPACT_ATOMS: atom_id res chain seq x y z
N MET A 1 59.01 -5.76 74.77
CA MET A 1 57.82 -6.62 74.58
C MET A 1 57.00 -6.01 73.45
N GLN A 2 57.04 -6.60 72.31
CA GLN A 2 56.57 -6.06 71.05
C GLN A 2 55.27 -6.74 70.63
N ASN A 3 54.19 -5.95 70.56
CA ASN A 3 52.94 -6.39 69.95
C ASN A 3 52.93 -5.98 68.45
N ARG A 4 52.95 -6.93 67.59
CA ARG A 4 52.77 -6.71 66.16
C ARG A 4 51.31 -6.81 65.84
N LEU A 5 50.67 -5.66 65.51
CA LEU A 5 49.36 -5.63 64.86
C LEU A 5 49.50 -5.96 63.38
N HIS A 6 48.83 -7.01 62.94
CA HIS A 6 48.70 -7.31 61.53
C HIS A 6 47.43 -6.61 61.00
N CYS A 7 47.63 -5.57 60.17
CA CYS A 7 46.56 -4.99 59.40
C CYS A 7 46.22 -5.92 58.22
N ILE A 8 45.04 -6.54 58.29
CA ILE A 8 44.46 -7.28 57.17
C ILE A 8 43.70 -6.24 56.32
N SER A 9 44.29 -5.84 55.21
CA SER A 9 43.59 -5.05 54.16
C SER A 9 42.65 -5.94 53.40
N ILE A 10 41.36 -5.78 53.65
CA ILE A 10 40.31 -6.40 52.86
C ILE A 10 40.11 -5.54 51.59
N PHE A 11 40.55 -6.07 50.47
CA PHE A 11 40.36 -5.47 49.16
C PHE A 11 38.94 -5.83 48.71
N LEU A 12 38.00 -4.88 48.87
CA LEU A 12 36.64 -5.01 48.33
C LEU A 12 36.69 -4.77 46.83
N LEU A 13 36.67 -5.86 46.04
CA LEU A 13 36.52 -5.82 44.60
C LEU A 13 35.03 -5.61 44.28
N SER A 14 34.60 -4.37 44.13
CA SER A 14 33.25 -4.07 43.63
C SER A 14 33.21 -4.35 42.13
N VAL A 15 32.60 -5.47 41.78
CA VAL A 15 32.24 -5.83 40.42
C VAL A 15 31.06 -4.94 40.00
N PHE A 16 31.37 -3.88 39.27
CA PHE A 16 30.37 -3.02 38.64
C PHE A 16 29.84 -3.75 37.38
N SER A 17 28.76 -4.51 37.57
CA SER A 17 28.04 -5.15 36.46
C SER A 17 27.39 -4.03 35.63
N VAL A 18 28.00 -3.68 34.51
CA VAL A 18 27.38 -2.84 33.49
C VAL A 18 26.30 -3.65 32.81
N LEU A 19 25.04 -3.43 33.20
CA LEU A 19 23.89 -3.89 32.41
C LEU A 19 23.91 -3.12 31.08
N VAL A 20 24.47 -3.74 30.06
CA VAL A 20 24.29 -3.30 28.67
C VAL A 20 22.85 -3.65 28.31
N THR A 21 21.92 -2.72 28.53
CA THR A 21 20.60 -2.79 27.91
C THR A 21 20.83 -2.64 26.41
N THR A 22 20.79 -3.75 25.68
CA THR A 22 20.65 -3.71 24.23
C THR A 22 19.30 -3.05 23.96
N ALA A 23 19.34 -1.78 23.54
CA ALA A 23 18.17 -1.13 22.97
C ALA A 23 17.78 -1.95 21.74
N GLN A 24 16.78 -2.82 21.91
CA GLN A 24 16.16 -3.53 20.81
C GLN A 24 15.49 -2.43 19.99
N ALA A 25 16.05 -2.13 18.81
CA ALA A 25 15.38 -1.26 17.86
C ALA A 25 13.96 -1.81 17.68
N ALA A 26 12.94 -0.98 17.91
CA ALA A 26 11.58 -1.39 17.62
C ALA A 26 11.55 -1.93 16.18
N PRO A 27 10.86 -3.03 15.93
CA PRO A 27 10.78 -3.59 14.59
C PRO A 27 10.35 -2.48 13.64
N ASP A 28 11.03 -2.37 12.49
CA ASP A 28 10.73 -1.36 11.47
C ASP A 28 9.28 -1.56 11.03
N SER A 29 8.35 -0.79 11.62
CA SER A 29 6.92 -0.94 11.33
C SER A 29 6.55 -0.08 10.14
N LYS A 30 5.78 -0.64 9.21
CA LYS A 30 5.30 0.05 8.01
C LYS A 30 3.80 0.33 8.11
N HIS A 31 3.40 1.46 7.55
CA HIS A 31 1.99 1.84 7.44
C HIS A 31 1.56 1.77 5.97
N VAL A 32 0.69 0.83 5.65
CA VAL A 32 0.07 0.66 4.33
C VAL A 32 -1.39 1.07 4.44
N ALA A 33 -1.76 2.13 3.72
CA ALA A 33 -3.14 2.58 3.60
C ALA A 33 -3.71 2.10 2.27
N ILE A 34 -4.95 1.57 2.28
CA ILE A 34 -5.60 1.00 1.10
C ILE A 34 -6.98 1.59 0.94
N THR A 35 -7.28 2.07 -0.26
CA THR A 35 -8.62 2.50 -0.62
C THR A 35 -9.09 1.86 -1.91
N GLN A 36 -10.35 1.48 -1.94
CA GLN A 36 -11.04 1.03 -3.17
C GLN A 36 -12.35 1.76 -3.33
N ILE A 37 -12.78 1.94 -4.60
CA ILE A 37 -13.99 2.74 -4.88
C ILE A 37 -15.26 2.06 -4.37
N VAL A 38 -15.35 0.75 -4.48
CA VAL A 38 -16.53 -0.04 -4.08
C VAL A 38 -16.10 -1.45 -3.71
N GLU A 39 -16.85 -2.11 -2.86
CA GLU A 39 -16.66 -3.53 -2.58
C GLU A 39 -17.18 -4.35 -3.76
N HIS A 40 -16.27 -5.08 -4.40
CA HIS A 40 -16.54 -5.91 -5.55
C HIS A 40 -15.54 -7.08 -5.59
N PRO A 41 -15.94 -8.31 -5.91
CA PRO A 41 -15.05 -9.48 -5.83
C PRO A 41 -13.71 -9.32 -6.54
N ALA A 42 -13.68 -8.66 -7.71
CA ALA A 42 -12.42 -8.42 -8.43
C ALA A 42 -11.49 -7.44 -7.70
N LEU A 43 -12.04 -6.36 -7.10
CA LEU A 43 -11.26 -5.38 -6.34
C LEU A 43 -10.84 -5.93 -4.97
N ASP A 44 -11.69 -6.73 -4.35
CA ASP A 44 -11.39 -7.43 -3.10
C ASP A 44 -10.26 -8.46 -3.30
N ALA A 45 -10.22 -9.13 -4.46
CA ALA A 45 -9.12 -10.02 -4.82
C ALA A 45 -7.79 -9.27 -4.96
N VAL A 46 -7.78 -8.06 -5.54
CA VAL A 46 -6.59 -7.20 -5.59
C VAL A 46 -6.12 -6.85 -4.18
N ARG A 47 -7.01 -6.37 -3.32
CA ARG A 47 -6.69 -6.05 -1.92
C ARG A 47 -6.14 -7.25 -1.17
N LYS A 48 -6.78 -8.42 -1.36
CA LYS A 48 -6.31 -9.68 -0.77
C LYS A 48 -4.91 -10.03 -1.27
N GLY A 49 -4.64 -9.94 -2.56
CA GLY A 49 -3.32 -10.22 -3.14
C GLY A 49 -2.22 -9.34 -2.56
N VAL A 50 -2.49 -8.04 -2.37
CA VAL A 50 -1.54 -7.14 -1.69
C VAL A 50 -1.25 -7.62 -0.27
N LYS A 51 -2.28 -8.01 0.49
CA LYS A 51 -2.13 -8.50 1.87
C LYS A 51 -1.33 -9.81 1.91
N ASP A 52 -1.63 -10.74 1.01
CA ASP A 52 -0.97 -12.04 0.93
C ASP A 52 0.55 -11.87 0.67
N VAL A 53 0.91 -11.06 -0.34
CA VAL A 53 2.34 -10.82 -0.68
C VAL A 53 3.08 -10.11 0.46
N LEU A 54 2.45 -9.15 1.13
CA LEU A 54 3.06 -8.51 2.30
C LEU A 54 3.28 -9.50 3.43
N SER A 55 2.31 -10.39 3.68
CA SER A 55 2.43 -11.45 4.69
C SER A 55 3.55 -12.44 4.34
N GLU A 56 3.65 -12.87 3.09
CA GLU A 56 4.73 -13.74 2.59
C GLU A 56 6.11 -13.08 2.72
N ALA A 57 6.16 -11.74 2.61
CA ALA A 57 7.38 -10.95 2.82
C ALA A 57 7.69 -10.69 4.30
N GLY A 58 6.90 -11.24 5.23
CA GLY A 58 7.11 -11.11 6.67
C GLY A 58 6.46 -9.89 7.33
N TRP A 59 5.60 -9.16 6.60
CA TRP A 59 4.83 -8.05 7.16
C TRP A 59 3.52 -8.54 7.75
N THR A 60 3.37 -8.46 9.07
CA THR A 60 2.22 -8.99 9.81
C THR A 60 1.43 -7.85 10.45
N GLU A 61 0.13 -7.79 10.12
CA GLU A 61 -0.78 -6.81 10.70
C GLU A 61 -0.85 -6.94 12.23
N GLY A 62 -0.68 -5.82 12.93
CA GLY A 62 -0.69 -5.76 14.40
C GLY A 62 0.68 -6.01 15.05
N ASP A 63 1.69 -6.44 14.28
CA ASP A 63 3.07 -6.58 14.74
C ASP A 63 3.97 -5.51 14.11
N ASN A 64 4.34 -5.67 12.84
CA ASN A 64 5.22 -4.75 12.10
C ASN A 64 4.53 -4.07 10.92
N LEU A 65 3.23 -4.33 10.71
CA LEU A 65 2.40 -3.73 9.66
C LEU A 65 1.17 -3.05 10.24
N LYS A 66 1.06 -1.74 10.07
CA LYS A 66 -0.20 -1.02 10.22
C LYS A 66 -0.93 -1.06 8.88
N TRP A 67 -2.09 -1.73 8.87
CA TRP A 67 -2.96 -1.90 7.71
C TRP A 67 -4.22 -1.06 7.89
N ASP A 68 -4.41 -0.03 7.06
CA ASP A 68 -5.60 0.84 7.10
C ASP A 68 -6.37 0.73 5.78
N TYR A 69 -7.52 0.09 5.82
CA TYR A 69 -8.39 -0.10 4.65
C TYR A 69 -9.67 0.70 4.75
N GLN A 70 -10.03 1.40 3.66
CA GLN A 70 -11.29 2.12 3.55
C GLN A 70 -11.92 1.97 2.16
N SER A 71 -13.21 1.64 2.13
CA SER A 71 -14.04 1.59 0.92
C SER A 71 -14.79 2.91 0.75
N ALA A 72 -14.79 3.44 -0.47
CA ALA A 72 -15.56 4.63 -0.81
C ALA A 72 -17.04 4.34 -1.11
N GLN A 73 -17.44 3.06 -1.10
CA GLN A 73 -18.82 2.60 -1.30
C GLN A 73 -19.48 3.17 -2.57
N GLY A 74 -18.71 3.32 -3.64
CA GLY A 74 -19.15 3.82 -4.93
C GLY A 74 -19.20 5.35 -5.06
N ALA A 75 -18.95 6.10 -3.97
CA ALA A 75 -19.06 7.55 -3.97
C ALA A 75 -17.69 8.23 -4.16
N THR A 76 -17.53 9.01 -5.23
CA THR A 76 -16.29 9.77 -5.51
C THR A 76 -16.01 10.84 -4.45
N SER A 77 -17.04 11.40 -3.85
CA SER A 77 -16.91 12.33 -2.72
C SER A 77 -16.27 11.64 -1.49
N THR A 78 -16.70 10.42 -1.18
CA THR A 78 -16.12 9.60 -0.10
C THR A 78 -14.67 9.23 -0.44
N ALA A 79 -14.39 8.84 -1.69
CA ALA A 79 -13.02 8.56 -2.14
C ALA A 79 -12.10 9.77 -1.90
N SER A 80 -12.58 10.99 -2.20
CA SER A 80 -11.85 12.23 -1.94
C SER A 80 -11.61 12.50 -0.46
N GLN A 81 -12.56 12.18 0.42
CA GLN A 81 -12.40 12.31 1.87
C GLN A 81 -11.37 11.30 2.40
N ILE A 82 -11.46 10.04 1.97
CA ILE A 82 -10.49 8.99 2.32
C ILE A 82 -9.07 9.40 1.87
N ALA A 83 -8.94 9.89 0.65
CA ALA A 83 -7.66 10.33 0.12
C ALA A 83 -7.02 11.47 0.93
N LYS A 84 -7.83 12.45 1.36
CA LYS A 84 -7.39 13.54 2.25
C LYS A 84 -6.98 13.03 3.63
N LYS A 85 -7.76 12.09 4.20
CA LYS A 85 -7.41 11.45 5.47
C LYS A 85 -6.06 10.74 5.36
N PHE A 86 -5.87 9.89 4.35
CA PHE A 86 -4.62 9.17 4.15
C PHE A 86 -3.43 10.10 3.87
N ALA A 87 -3.65 11.21 3.14
CA ALA A 87 -2.61 12.23 2.98
C ALA A 87 -2.19 12.86 4.33
N GLY A 88 -3.15 13.06 5.25
CA GLY A 88 -2.89 13.57 6.61
C GLY A 88 -2.23 12.53 7.52
N ASP A 89 -2.58 11.27 7.38
CA ASP A 89 -2.02 10.15 8.17
C ASP A 89 -0.57 9.82 7.78
N ASN A 90 -0.12 10.30 6.61
CA ASN A 90 1.23 10.15 6.07
C ASN A 90 1.76 8.70 6.13
N PRO A 91 1.09 7.73 5.51
CA PRO A 91 1.55 6.35 5.48
C PRO A 91 2.82 6.20 4.62
N ASP A 92 3.55 5.10 4.78
CA ASP A 92 4.70 4.75 3.93
C ASP A 92 4.29 4.58 2.47
N ILE A 93 3.07 4.03 2.25
CA ILE A 93 2.50 3.80 0.92
C ILE A 93 0.98 3.83 0.96
N ILE A 94 0.38 4.34 -0.13
CA ILE A 94 -1.06 4.24 -0.37
C ILE A 94 -1.29 3.32 -1.58
N VAL A 95 -2.08 2.28 -1.39
CA VAL A 95 -2.58 1.44 -2.48
C VAL A 95 -3.98 1.91 -2.85
N ALA A 96 -4.14 2.36 -4.09
CA ALA A 96 -5.40 2.90 -4.59
C ALA A 96 -5.98 1.95 -5.65
N ILE A 97 -7.12 1.34 -5.33
CA ILE A 97 -7.76 0.32 -6.18
C ILE A 97 -8.92 0.93 -6.94
N ALA A 98 -8.88 0.80 -8.25
CA ALA A 98 -9.74 1.38 -9.27
C ALA A 98 -9.48 2.87 -9.56
N THR A 99 -9.83 3.29 -10.78
CA THR A 99 -9.53 4.62 -11.32
C THR A 99 -9.98 5.78 -10.41
N PRO A 100 -11.23 5.83 -9.90
CA PRO A 100 -11.67 6.97 -9.10
C PRO A 100 -10.91 7.09 -7.76
N SER A 101 -10.58 5.96 -7.12
CA SER A 101 -9.76 5.97 -5.91
C SER A 101 -8.34 6.46 -6.19
N ALA A 102 -7.73 5.99 -7.30
CA ALA A 102 -6.39 6.40 -7.69
C ALA A 102 -6.33 7.91 -8.02
N GLN A 103 -7.31 8.44 -8.74
CA GLN A 103 -7.41 9.87 -9.04
C GLN A 103 -7.54 10.72 -7.76
N ALA A 104 -8.39 10.29 -6.82
CA ALA A 104 -8.56 10.98 -5.54
C ALA A 104 -7.26 11.01 -4.73
N VAL A 105 -6.55 9.87 -4.64
CA VAL A 105 -5.30 9.75 -3.89
C VAL A 105 -4.18 10.56 -4.55
N VAL A 106 -3.97 10.45 -5.85
CA VAL A 106 -2.93 11.20 -6.58
C VAL A 106 -3.13 12.72 -6.47
N SER A 107 -4.37 13.19 -6.45
CA SER A 107 -4.67 14.61 -6.29
C SER A 107 -4.40 15.13 -4.87
N SER A 108 -4.56 14.27 -3.85
CA SER A 108 -4.51 14.66 -2.44
C SER A 108 -3.16 14.37 -1.78
N ALA A 109 -2.53 13.21 -2.05
CA ALA A 109 -1.34 12.71 -1.37
C ALA A 109 -0.07 12.84 -2.24
N ARG A 110 0.28 14.06 -2.62
CA ARG A 110 1.35 14.35 -3.61
C ARG A 110 2.76 13.96 -3.18
N GLN A 111 3.00 13.73 -1.90
CA GLN A 111 4.33 13.39 -1.36
C GLN A 111 4.44 11.94 -0.92
N THR A 112 3.33 11.24 -0.77
CA THR A 112 3.28 9.84 -0.37
C THR A 112 3.48 8.94 -1.59
N ASN A 113 4.15 7.80 -1.41
CA ASN A 113 4.26 6.79 -2.46
C ASN A 113 2.89 6.17 -2.72
N ILE A 114 2.52 6.09 -3.99
CA ILE A 114 1.22 5.60 -4.43
C ILE A 114 1.41 4.44 -5.42
N VAL A 115 0.73 3.34 -5.14
CA VAL A 115 0.59 2.22 -6.07
C VAL A 115 -0.88 2.09 -6.43
N PHE A 116 -1.21 2.31 -7.70
CA PHE A 116 -2.55 2.03 -8.19
C PHE A 116 -2.66 0.58 -8.70
N SER A 117 -3.87 0.03 -8.63
CA SER A 117 -4.21 -1.27 -9.23
C SER A 117 -5.64 -1.25 -9.74
N ALA A 118 -5.94 -2.12 -10.70
CA ALA A 118 -7.24 -2.15 -11.38
C ALA A 118 -7.62 -0.76 -11.97
N VAL A 119 -6.66 -0.14 -12.63
CA VAL A 119 -6.84 1.12 -13.37
C VAL A 119 -6.70 0.83 -14.86
N THR A 120 -7.76 1.04 -15.61
CA THR A 120 -7.80 0.67 -17.03
C THR A 120 -6.83 1.50 -17.87
N ASP A 121 -6.88 2.81 -17.75
CA ASP A 121 -5.98 3.72 -18.48
C ASP A 121 -5.34 4.74 -17.53
N PRO A 122 -4.16 4.43 -16.97
CA PRO A 122 -3.49 5.33 -16.04
C PRO A 122 -2.98 6.62 -16.69
N VAL A 123 -2.75 6.63 -18.01
CA VAL A 123 -2.36 7.84 -18.77
C VAL A 123 -3.57 8.73 -18.99
N GLY A 124 -4.66 8.18 -19.52
CA GLY A 124 -5.93 8.89 -19.69
C GLY A 124 -6.51 9.39 -18.37
N ALA A 125 -6.37 8.63 -17.30
CA ALA A 125 -6.73 9.02 -15.94
C ALA A 125 -5.78 10.06 -15.32
N LYS A 126 -4.69 10.45 -16.00
CA LYS A 126 -3.67 11.42 -15.56
C LYS A 126 -2.93 11.04 -14.27
N LEU A 127 -2.77 9.74 -14.03
CA LEU A 127 -1.99 9.23 -12.90
C LEU A 127 -0.49 9.22 -13.20
N VAL A 128 -0.15 8.88 -14.43
CA VAL A 128 1.22 8.85 -14.96
C VAL A 128 1.27 9.60 -16.32
N LYS A 129 2.47 9.97 -16.76
CA LYS A 129 2.64 10.71 -18.01
C LYS A 129 2.60 9.82 -19.24
N ALA A 130 3.15 8.63 -19.14
CA ALA A 130 3.18 7.62 -20.18
C ALA A 130 3.29 6.24 -19.56
N TRP A 131 3.06 5.18 -20.33
CA TRP A 131 3.08 3.79 -19.87
C TRP A 131 4.45 3.34 -19.34
N ASP A 132 5.52 3.85 -19.92
CA ASP A 132 6.92 3.58 -19.59
C ASP A 132 7.56 4.65 -18.68
N GLN A 133 6.79 5.66 -18.27
CA GLN A 133 7.26 6.78 -17.47
C GLN A 133 6.41 6.95 -16.22
N PRO A 134 6.68 6.17 -15.15
CA PRO A 134 6.01 6.38 -13.88
C PRO A 134 6.30 7.79 -13.35
N SER A 135 5.37 8.36 -12.60
CA SER A 135 5.61 9.60 -11.89
C SER A 135 6.59 9.37 -10.74
N LYS A 136 7.17 10.44 -10.17
CA LYS A 136 8.18 10.34 -9.11
C LYS A 136 7.76 9.43 -7.94
N ASN A 137 6.48 9.47 -7.58
CA ASN A 137 5.92 8.73 -6.43
C ASN A 137 4.65 7.95 -6.78
N VAL A 138 4.32 7.79 -8.07
CA VAL A 138 3.11 7.07 -8.52
C VAL A 138 3.50 6.01 -9.53
N THR A 139 3.13 4.78 -9.24
CA THR A 139 3.27 3.62 -10.13
C THR A 139 2.09 2.67 -9.93
N GLY A 140 1.99 1.62 -10.71
CA GLY A 140 0.93 0.65 -10.51
C GLY A 140 0.75 -0.35 -11.64
N VAL A 141 -0.39 -1.04 -11.60
CA VAL A 141 -0.77 -2.08 -12.54
C VAL A 141 -2.10 -1.73 -13.19
N SER A 142 -2.14 -1.77 -14.53
CA SER A 142 -3.36 -1.58 -15.32
C SER A 142 -4.08 -2.91 -15.53
N ASP A 143 -5.39 -2.83 -15.67
CA ASP A 143 -6.27 -3.90 -16.11
C ASP A 143 -6.82 -3.67 -17.53
N LEU A 144 -6.13 -2.86 -18.34
CA LEU A 144 -6.53 -2.57 -19.71
C LEU A 144 -6.72 -3.86 -20.51
N THR A 145 -7.93 -4.07 -20.98
CA THR A 145 -8.27 -5.22 -21.80
C THR A 145 -8.08 -4.90 -23.28
N PRO A 146 -7.65 -5.86 -24.11
CA PRO A 146 -7.45 -5.65 -25.54
C PRO A 146 -8.79 -5.64 -26.29
N ILE A 147 -9.47 -4.50 -26.29
CA ILE A 147 -10.82 -4.33 -26.86
C ILE A 147 -10.90 -4.75 -28.34
N ASN A 148 -9.86 -4.48 -29.12
CA ASN A 148 -9.77 -4.92 -30.51
C ASN A 148 -9.89 -6.45 -30.65
N LEU A 149 -9.18 -7.22 -29.81
CA LEU A 149 -9.27 -8.68 -29.81
C LEU A 149 -10.66 -9.17 -29.36
N HIS A 150 -11.31 -8.47 -28.45
CA HIS A 150 -12.67 -8.78 -28.05
C HIS A 150 -13.65 -8.58 -29.23
N LEU A 151 -13.49 -7.52 -30.00
CA LEU A 151 -14.31 -7.26 -31.18
C LEU A 151 -14.04 -8.28 -32.30
N GLU A 152 -12.80 -8.69 -32.51
CA GLU A 152 -12.42 -9.76 -33.44
C GLU A 152 -13.06 -11.09 -33.03
N PHE A 153 -12.97 -11.45 -31.74
CA PHE A 153 -13.59 -12.66 -31.22
C PHE A 153 -15.11 -12.64 -31.35
N ILE A 154 -15.78 -11.51 -31.08
CA ILE A 154 -17.22 -11.38 -31.29
C ILE A 154 -17.57 -11.61 -32.75
N LYS A 155 -16.80 -11.09 -33.69
CA LYS A 155 -16.97 -11.29 -35.11
C LYS A 155 -16.79 -12.76 -35.54
N GLU A 156 -15.85 -13.47 -34.91
CA GLU A 156 -15.62 -14.88 -35.17
C GLU A 156 -16.81 -15.75 -34.68
N VAL A 157 -17.29 -15.47 -33.46
CA VAL A 157 -18.38 -16.22 -32.85
C VAL A 157 -19.75 -15.86 -33.45
N MET A 158 -19.90 -14.61 -33.88
CA MET A 158 -21.17 -14.07 -34.41
C MET A 158 -20.94 -13.28 -35.72
N PRO A 159 -20.57 -13.97 -36.83
CA PRO A 159 -20.19 -13.29 -38.08
C PRO A 159 -21.30 -12.44 -38.69
N GLU A 160 -22.56 -12.78 -38.44
CA GLU A 160 -23.74 -12.07 -38.93
C GLU A 160 -24.18 -10.88 -38.06
N ALA A 161 -23.48 -10.61 -36.96
CA ALA A 161 -23.81 -9.49 -36.08
C ALA A 161 -23.61 -8.13 -36.80
N LYS A 162 -24.69 -7.34 -36.85
CA LYS A 162 -24.69 -6.01 -37.50
C LYS A 162 -24.61 -4.85 -36.52
N SER A 163 -24.79 -5.12 -35.24
CA SER A 163 -24.75 -4.11 -34.18
C SER A 163 -24.23 -4.71 -32.89
N LEU A 164 -23.57 -3.89 -32.07
CA LEU A 164 -23.04 -4.23 -30.75
C LEU A 164 -23.49 -3.15 -29.77
N GLY A 165 -24.09 -3.59 -28.66
CA GLY A 165 -24.38 -2.70 -27.54
C GLY A 165 -23.22 -2.70 -26.53
N VAL A 166 -22.83 -1.55 -26.04
CA VAL A 166 -21.76 -1.38 -25.04
C VAL A 166 -22.32 -0.65 -23.82
N ILE A 167 -22.13 -1.24 -22.65
CA ILE A 167 -22.41 -0.57 -21.38
C ILE A 167 -21.06 -0.10 -20.82
N TYR A 168 -20.97 1.18 -20.50
CA TYR A 168 -19.73 1.75 -19.97
C TYR A 168 -20.02 2.79 -18.90
N ASN A 169 -19.01 3.04 -18.05
CA ASN A 169 -19.04 4.16 -17.12
C ASN A 169 -18.34 5.37 -17.78
N PRO A 170 -19.00 6.51 -17.95
CA PRO A 170 -18.41 7.67 -18.59
C PRO A 170 -17.36 8.42 -17.76
N GLY A 171 -17.14 8.05 -16.45
CA GLY A 171 -16.19 8.70 -15.54
C GLY A 171 -16.84 9.42 -14.40
#